data_406712a075e44ce78fc73bdac8a5c766
#
_entry.id   406712a075e44ce78fc73bdac8a5c766
#
_cell.length_a   1.000
_cell.length_b   1.000
_cell.length_c   1.000
_cell.angle_alpha   90.00
_cell.angle_beta   90.00
_cell.angle_gamma   90.00
#
_symmetry.space_group_name_H-M   'P 1'
#
loop_
_entity.id
_entity.type
_entity.pdbx_description
1 polymer ?
#
loop_
_entity_poly.entity_id
_entity_poly.type
_entity_poly.pdbx_seq_one_letter_code
_entity_poly.pdbx_strand_id
1 'polypeptide(L)'
;GERVAADVVVSNADAAWTYSRLLPSVARRRWTDRKLDRARYSMSLFVWYFGTRRRYDDVPHHTILVGPRYRQLLDDIFERKVLASDFSLYLHRPTASDPSLAPAGGDAFYVLSPVPHLDSGVDWAARAEPYRQAIERHLEATLLPGLRDAIVTSRVMTPLDFRDRLLSPNGAAFSFEPVLTQSAWFRPHNRSEELDGWIARHAKGWT
;
A
#
# COMPACT_ATOMS: atom_id res chain seq x y z
N GLY A 1 20.96 -18.40 -2.93
CA GLY A 1 20.90 -17.36 -3.93
C GLY A 1 22.26 -17.06 -4.53
N GLU A 2 22.30 -16.47 -5.70
CA GLU A 2 23.52 -16.03 -6.36
C GLU A 2 24.04 -14.73 -5.70
N ARG A 3 25.36 -14.61 -5.57
CA ARG A 3 26.02 -13.37 -5.13
C ARG A 3 26.45 -12.58 -6.35
N VAL A 4 25.96 -11.33 -6.44
CA VAL A 4 26.32 -10.40 -7.51
C VAL A 4 27.11 -9.25 -6.89
N ALA A 5 28.31 -8.99 -7.40
CA ALA A 5 29.09 -7.83 -7.02
C ALA A 5 28.52 -6.58 -7.72
N ALA A 6 28.38 -5.49 -6.98
CA ALA A 6 27.87 -4.23 -7.51
C ALA A 6 28.52 -3.06 -6.76
N ASP A 7 28.83 -1.98 -7.48
CA ASP A 7 29.38 -0.73 -6.91
C ASP A 7 28.31 0.06 -6.13
N VAL A 8 27.04 -0.06 -6.55
CA VAL A 8 25.89 0.62 -5.94
C VAL A 8 24.71 -0.34 -5.86
N VAL A 9 24.03 -0.33 -4.73
CA VAL A 9 22.78 -1.06 -4.53
C VAL A 9 21.65 -0.09 -4.26
N VAL A 10 20.57 -0.17 -5.04
CA VAL A 10 19.34 0.62 -4.86
C VAL A 10 18.25 -0.29 -4.34
N SER A 11 17.68 0.04 -3.19
CA SER A 11 16.53 -0.67 -2.61
C SER A 11 15.27 0.21 -2.73
N ASN A 12 14.22 -0.32 -3.36
CA ASN A 12 12.87 0.24 -3.34
C ASN A 12 11.91 -0.60 -2.47
N ALA A 13 12.44 -1.53 -1.69
CA ALA A 13 11.68 -2.25 -0.69
C ALA A 13 11.23 -1.30 0.45
N ASP A 14 10.26 -1.76 1.27
CA ASP A 14 9.86 -1.02 2.47
C ASP A 14 11.07 -0.59 3.30
N ALA A 15 11.05 0.64 3.82
CA ALA A 15 12.20 1.20 4.53
C ALA A 15 12.53 0.38 5.80
N ALA A 16 11.53 -0.03 6.58
CA ALA A 16 11.76 -0.84 7.77
C ALA A 16 12.29 -2.22 7.42
N TRP A 17 11.78 -2.83 6.35
CA TRP A 17 12.32 -4.09 5.81
C TRP A 17 13.78 -3.93 5.37
N THR A 18 14.10 -2.90 4.60
CA THR A 18 15.46 -2.59 4.16
C THR A 18 16.40 -2.49 5.35
N TYR A 19 16.04 -1.70 6.36
CA TYR A 19 16.87 -1.50 7.54
C TYR A 19 16.99 -2.77 8.40
N SER A 20 15.92 -3.54 8.57
CA SER A 20 15.93 -4.72 9.45
C SER A 20 16.52 -5.97 8.80
N ARG A 21 16.44 -6.10 7.48
CA ARG A 21 16.77 -7.35 6.77
C ARG A 21 17.90 -7.24 5.77
N LEU A 22 18.05 -6.08 5.11
CA LEU A 22 19.08 -5.90 4.08
C LEU A 22 20.34 -5.23 4.62
N LEU A 23 20.25 -4.46 5.70
CA LEU A 23 21.40 -3.81 6.31
C LEU A 23 21.84 -4.52 7.59
N PRO A 24 23.15 -4.82 7.75
CA PRO A 24 23.65 -5.39 8.99
C PRO A 24 23.45 -4.41 10.17
N SER A 25 23.25 -4.95 11.37
CA SER A 25 22.99 -4.14 12.58
C SER A 25 24.09 -3.12 12.88
N VAL A 26 25.35 -3.46 12.58
CA VAL A 26 26.52 -2.59 12.75
C VAL A 26 26.51 -1.34 11.85
N ALA A 27 25.75 -1.38 10.73
CA ALA A 27 25.60 -0.26 9.81
C ALA A 27 24.43 0.67 10.20
N ARG A 28 23.68 0.33 11.25
CA ARG A 28 22.43 1.01 11.65
C ARG A 28 22.58 1.69 13.00
N ARG A 29 22.99 2.96 13.05
CA ARG A 29 23.13 3.71 14.30
C ARG A 29 21.81 4.32 14.79
N ARG A 30 21.03 4.91 13.88
CA ARG A 30 19.79 5.63 14.20
C ARG A 30 18.56 4.73 14.17
N TRP A 31 18.47 3.82 13.19
CA TRP A 31 17.32 2.95 12.96
C TRP A 31 17.65 1.52 13.38
N THR A 32 17.85 1.36 14.68
CA THR A 32 18.07 0.05 15.33
C THR A 32 16.79 -0.79 15.31
N ASP A 33 16.91 -2.11 15.51
CA ASP A 33 15.76 -3.01 15.61
C ASP A 33 14.75 -2.52 16.65
N ARG A 34 15.22 -2.14 17.84
CA ARG A 34 14.36 -1.57 18.91
C ARG A 34 13.58 -0.33 18.47
N LYS A 35 14.15 0.51 17.60
CA LYS A 35 13.46 1.70 17.09
C LYS A 35 12.44 1.31 16.02
N LEU A 36 12.77 0.35 15.15
CA LEU A 36 11.86 -0.19 14.14
C LEU A 36 10.67 -0.89 14.79
N ASP A 37 10.90 -1.68 15.85
CA ASP A 37 9.84 -2.39 16.60
C ASP A 37 8.86 -1.42 17.30
N ARG A 38 9.34 -0.22 17.67
CA ARG A 38 8.53 0.83 18.34
C ARG A 38 7.99 1.88 17.36
N ALA A 39 8.33 1.79 16.11
CA ALA A 39 7.87 2.74 15.11
C ALA A 39 6.36 2.60 14.88
N ARG A 40 5.72 3.72 14.61
CA ARG A 40 4.33 3.73 14.14
C ARG A 40 4.34 3.52 12.63
N TYR A 41 3.53 2.58 12.17
CA TYR A 41 3.38 2.27 10.75
C TYR A 41 2.13 2.93 10.18
N SER A 42 2.16 3.25 8.90
CA SER A 42 1.04 3.85 8.20
C SER A 42 -0.16 2.90 8.17
N MET A 43 -1.30 3.43 7.79
CA MET A 43 -2.44 2.61 7.41
C MET A 43 -2.06 1.61 6.32
N SER A 44 -2.86 0.57 6.20
CA SER A 44 -2.86 -0.33 5.05
C SER A 44 -3.90 0.10 4.02
N LEU A 45 -3.95 -0.66 2.94
CA LEU A 45 -4.94 -0.51 1.89
C LEU A 45 -5.65 -1.85 1.62
N PHE A 46 -6.94 -1.74 1.34
CA PHE A 46 -7.66 -2.73 0.59
C PHE A 46 -7.67 -2.27 -0.87
N VAL A 47 -7.13 -3.07 -1.77
CA VAL A 47 -7.04 -2.73 -3.19
C VAL A 47 -7.85 -3.74 -4.00
N TRP A 48 -8.79 -3.25 -4.79
CA TRP A 48 -9.57 -4.09 -5.68
C TRP A 48 -9.32 -3.69 -7.12
N TYR A 49 -8.73 -4.60 -7.90
CA TYR A 49 -8.52 -4.48 -9.34
C TYR A 49 -9.65 -5.21 -10.05
N PHE A 50 -10.21 -4.59 -11.09
CA PHE A 50 -11.19 -5.26 -11.93
C PHE A 50 -11.19 -4.72 -13.36
N GLY A 51 -11.58 -5.59 -14.29
CA GLY A 51 -11.84 -5.25 -15.68
C GLY A 51 -13.32 -5.44 -16.01
N THR A 52 -13.84 -4.59 -16.87
CA THR A 52 -15.24 -4.61 -17.31
C THR A 52 -15.37 -4.81 -18.81
N ARG A 53 -16.48 -5.43 -19.25
CA ARG A 53 -16.82 -5.61 -20.68
C ARG A 53 -17.46 -4.39 -21.33
N ARG A 54 -17.69 -3.33 -20.55
CA ARG A 54 -18.26 -2.06 -21.03
C ARG A 54 -17.42 -0.88 -20.52
N ARG A 55 -17.53 0.24 -21.24
CA ARG A 55 -16.89 1.49 -20.85
C ARG A 55 -17.80 2.34 -19.96
N TYR A 56 -17.16 3.15 -19.13
CA TYR A 56 -17.80 4.15 -18.26
C TYR A 56 -17.19 5.51 -18.56
N ASP A 57 -17.48 6.06 -19.72
CA ASP A 57 -16.82 7.26 -20.26
C ASP A 57 -17.00 8.51 -19.40
N ASP A 58 -18.06 8.58 -18.60
CA ASP A 58 -18.34 9.67 -17.65
C ASP A 58 -17.43 9.60 -16.38
N VAL A 59 -16.67 8.52 -16.17
CA VAL A 59 -15.78 8.39 -15.03
C VAL A 59 -14.39 8.91 -15.39
N PRO A 60 -13.87 9.95 -14.70
CA PRO A 60 -12.54 10.48 -14.94
C PRO A 60 -11.43 9.46 -14.64
N HIS A 61 -10.21 9.74 -15.10
CA HIS A 61 -9.00 8.94 -14.82
C HIS A 61 -8.80 8.73 -13.32
N HIS A 62 -9.01 9.79 -12.53
CA HIS A 62 -8.91 9.76 -11.07
C HIS A 62 -10.20 10.28 -10.46
N THR A 63 -10.78 9.52 -9.52
CA THR A 63 -11.97 9.92 -8.77
C THR A 63 -11.77 9.64 -7.28
N ILE A 64 -12.05 10.62 -6.44
CA ILE A 64 -12.02 10.45 -4.98
C ILE A 64 -13.45 10.54 -4.45
N LEU A 65 -13.90 9.49 -3.78
CA LEU A 65 -15.17 9.47 -3.07
C LEU A 65 -14.88 9.60 -1.58
N VAL A 66 -15.29 10.72 -1.00
CA VAL A 66 -15.14 10.98 0.43
C VAL A 66 -16.36 10.48 1.16
N GLY A 67 -16.16 9.59 2.11
CA GLY A 67 -17.24 9.07 2.96
C GLY A 67 -17.81 10.16 3.90
N PRO A 68 -19.05 9.99 4.35
CA PRO A 68 -19.73 11.00 5.18
C PRO A 68 -19.07 11.22 6.55
N ARG A 69 -18.37 10.20 7.07
CA ARG A 69 -17.67 10.24 8.36
C ARG A 69 -16.15 10.32 8.20
N TYR A 70 -15.64 11.09 7.25
CA TYR A 70 -14.22 11.07 6.88
C TYR A 70 -13.25 11.20 8.08
N ARG A 71 -13.50 12.12 9.01
CA ARG A 71 -12.67 12.29 10.22
C ARG A 71 -12.74 11.08 11.13
N GLN A 72 -13.94 10.57 11.40
CA GLN A 72 -14.12 9.37 12.21
C GLN A 72 -13.52 8.13 11.54
N LEU A 73 -13.53 8.06 10.21
CA LEU A 73 -12.86 7.01 9.47
C LEU A 73 -11.35 7.02 9.73
N LEU A 74 -10.72 8.19 9.76
CA LEU A 74 -9.31 8.31 10.13
C LEU A 74 -9.06 7.88 11.58
N ASP A 75 -9.91 8.28 12.52
CA ASP A 75 -9.82 7.84 13.92
C ASP A 75 -10.00 6.31 14.02
N ASP A 76 -10.94 5.72 13.28
CA ASP A 76 -11.17 4.28 13.21
C ASP A 76 -9.91 3.55 12.70
N ILE A 77 -9.24 4.09 11.69
CA ILE A 77 -8.03 3.49 11.07
C ILE A 77 -6.80 3.61 11.98
N PHE A 78 -6.51 4.82 12.47
CA PHE A 78 -5.22 5.10 13.11
C PHE A 78 -5.24 4.91 14.62
N GLU A 79 -6.34 5.30 15.30
CA GLU A 79 -6.41 5.28 16.75
C GLU A 79 -7.14 4.03 17.27
N ARG A 80 -8.34 3.78 16.75
CA ARG A 80 -9.16 2.64 17.19
C ARG A 80 -8.78 1.32 16.56
N LYS A 81 -8.10 1.37 15.42
CA LYS A 81 -7.65 0.21 14.63
C LYS A 81 -8.78 -0.75 14.31
N VAL A 82 -9.91 -0.24 13.88
CA VAL A 82 -11.07 -1.05 13.51
C VAL A 82 -11.41 -0.86 12.03
N LEU A 83 -11.90 -1.93 11.40
CA LEU A 83 -12.44 -1.84 10.05
C LEU A 83 -13.83 -1.17 10.12
N ALA A 84 -13.90 0.07 9.64
CA ALA A 84 -15.15 0.81 9.62
C ALA A 84 -16.18 0.19 8.68
N SER A 85 -17.45 0.48 8.93
CA SER A 85 -18.57 0.07 8.08
C SER A 85 -18.77 0.93 6.84
N ASP A 86 -18.21 2.13 6.86
CA ASP A 86 -18.14 3.08 5.75
C ASP A 86 -16.69 3.24 5.27
N PHE A 87 -16.51 3.83 4.12
CA PHE A 87 -15.20 4.01 3.51
C PHE A 87 -15.11 5.30 2.70
N SER A 88 -13.88 5.78 2.51
CA SER A 88 -13.52 6.69 1.43
C SER A 88 -12.74 5.90 0.39
N LEU A 89 -12.97 6.19 -0.88
CA LEU A 89 -12.39 5.43 -1.98
C LEU A 89 -11.62 6.35 -2.92
N TYR A 90 -10.51 5.84 -3.42
CA TYR A 90 -9.88 6.36 -4.62
C TYR A 90 -10.11 5.35 -5.75
N LEU A 91 -10.78 5.81 -6.82
CA LEU A 91 -11.03 5.03 -8.03
C LEU A 91 -10.11 5.53 -9.13
N HIS A 92 -9.35 4.63 -9.74
CA HIS A 92 -8.47 4.89 -10.86
C HIS A 92 -8.97 4.13 -12.09
N ARG A 93 -9.15 4.88 -13.20
CA ARG A 93 -9.53 4.36 -14.51
C ARG A 93 -8.44 4.70 -15.53
N PRO A 94 -7.37 3.92 -15.65
CA PRO A 94 -6.26 4.23 -16.56
C PRO A 94 -6.68 4.22 -18.02
N THR A 95 -7.70 3.46 -18.38
CA THR A 95 -8.28 3.42 -19.74
C THR A 95 -8.91 4.73 -20.20
N ALA A 96 -9.15 5.68 -19.30
CA ALA A 96 -9.55 7.05 -19.65
C ALA A 96 -8.44 7.79 -20.43
N SER A 97 -7.17 7.49 -20.16
CA SER A 97 -6.01 8.10 -20.83
C SER A 97 -5.37 7.17 -21.86
N ASP A 98 -5.38 5.87 -21.60
CA ASP A 98 -4.82 4.85 -22.49
C ASP A 98 -5.79 3.69 -22.69
N PRO A 99 -6.65 3.74 -23.73
CA PRO A 99 -7.61 2.69 -24.01
C PRO A 99 -6.98 1.31 -24.28
N SER A 100 -5.69 1.22 -24.59
CA SER A 100 -5.01 -0.06 -24.84
C SER A 100 -4.85 -0.93 -23.60
N LEU A 101 -5.09 -0.37 -22.40
CA LEU A 101 -5.00 -1.08 -21.12
C LEU A 101 -6.20 -2.00 -20.81
N ALA A 102 -7.18 -2.07 -21.73
CA ALA A 102 -8.27 -3.03 -21.68
C ALA A 102 -8.62 -3.52 -23.09
N PRO A 103 -9.29 -4.67 -23.22
CA PRO A 103 -9.85 -5.10 -24.49
C PRO A 103 -10.83 -4.06 -25.07
N ALA A 104 -10.98 -4.05 -26.40
CA ALA A 104 -11.87 -3.11 -27.08
C ALA A 104 -13.29 -3.14 -26.49
N GLY A 105 -13.82 -1.96 -26.15
CA GLY A 105 -15.13 -1.80 -25.53
C GLY A 105 -15.18 -2.04 -24.01
N GLY A 106 -14.05 -2.36 -23.39
CA GLY A 106 -13.92 -2.56 -21.95
C GLY A 106 -13.21 -1.41 -21.24
N ASP A 107 -13.18 -1.47 -19.92
CA ASP A 107 -12.40 -0.61 -19.04
C ASP A 107 -11.60 -1.42 -18.02
N ALA A 108 -10.50 -0.84 -17.56
CA ALA A 108 -9.72 -1.32 -16.42
C ALA A 108 -9.81 -0.34 -15.26
N PHE A 109 -9.93 -0.88 -14.06
CA PHE A 109 -10.04 -0.09 -12.83
C PHE A 109 -9.20 -0.66 -11.72
N TYR A 110 -8.78 0.20 -10.79
CA TYR A 110 -8.52 -0.22 -9.42
C TYR A 110 -9.12 0.76 -8.41
N VAL A 111 -9.52 0.22 -7.28
CA VAL A 111 -10.07 0.95 -6.14
C VAL A 111 -9.14 0.78 -4.95
N LEU A 112 -8.79 1.88 -4.32
CA LEU A 112 -8.09 1.88 -3.03
C LEU A 112 -9.07 2.30 -1.93
N SER A 113 -9.12 1.53 -0.86
CA SER A 113 -9.78 1.90 0.39
C SER A 113 -8.75 1.88 1.52
N PRO A 114 -8.51 3.02 2.21
CA PRO A 114 -7.70 3.02 3.41
C PRO A 114 -8.32 2.15 4.50
N VAL A 115 -7.51 1.29 5.10
CA VAL A 115 -7.94 0.37 6.16
C VAL A 115 -6.85 0.28 7.24
N PRO A 116 -7.18 -0.14 8.47
CA PRO A 116 -6.16 -0.34 9.49
C PRO A 116 -5.19 -1.47 9.08
N HIS A 117 -3.94 -1.34 9.49
CA HIS A 117 -2.94 -2.39 9.27
C HIS A 117 -3.19 -3.61 10.19
N LEU A 118 -2.36 -4.66 10.09
CA LEU A 118 -2.63 -5.96 10.71
C LEU A 118 -2.65 -5.98 12.25
N ASP A 119 -2.10 -4.98 12.93
CA ASP A 119 -2.22 -4.85 14.39
C ASP A 119 -3.67 -4.63 14.87
N SER A 120 -4.58 -4.34 13.94
CA SER A 120 -6.01 -4.25 14.20
C SER A 120 -6.66 -5.60 14.58
N GLY A 121 -6.01 -6.71 14.23
CA GLY A 121 -6.58 -8.05 14.40
C GLY A 121 -7.74 -8.37 13.46
N VAL A 122 -7.99 -7.58 12.43
CA VAL A 122 -9.03 -7.86 11.43
C VAL A 122 -8.73 -9.16 10.70
N ASP A 123 -9.65 -10.09 10.73
CA ASP A 123 -9.57 -11.33 9.97
C ASP A 123 -9.87 -11.07 8.48
N TRP A 124 -8.82 -10.75 7.72
CA TRP A 124 -8.93 -10.48 6.30
C TRP A 124 -9.31 -11.71 5.46
N ALA A 125 -9.08 -12.93 5.93
CA ALA A 125 -9.55 -14.12 5.24
C ALA A 125 -11.08 -14.18 5.22
N ALA A 126 -11.71 -13.79 6.30
CA ALA A 126 -13.17 -13.74 6.42
C ALA A 126 -13.78 -12.41 5.90
N ARG A 127 -13.05 -11.29 6.00
CA ARG A 127 -13.59 -9.95 5.74
C ARG A 127 -13.37 -9.43 4.31
N ALA A 128 -12.41 -9.97 3.57
CA ALA A 128 -12.04 -9.42 2.26
C ALA A 128 -13.20 -9.43 1.27
N GLU A 129 -13.89 -10.55 1.13
CA GLU A 129 -14.98 -10.66 0.15
C GLU A 129 -16.23 -9.86 0.56
N PRO A 130 -16.75 -9.91 1.80
CA PRO A 130 -17.81 -9.00 2.22
C PRO A 130 -17.49 -7.52 2.03
N TYR A 131 -16.24 -7.12 2.26
CA TYR A 131 -15.80 -5.73 2.08
C TYR A 131 -15.74 -5.35 0.59
N ARG A 132 -15.20 -6.21 -0.26
CA ARG A 132 -15.22 -6.04 -1.72
C ARG A 132 -16.65 -5.85 -2.23
N GLN A 133 -17.58 -6.70 -1.79
CA GLN A 133 -18.99 -6.62 -2.19
C GLN A 133 -19.67 -5.32 -1.70
N ALA A 134 -19.28 -4.81 -0.55
CA ALA A 134 -19.78 -3.51 -0.07
C ALA A 134 -19.31 -2.37 -0.98
N ILE A 135 -18.03 -2.37 -1.36
CA ILE A 135 -17.47 -1.41 -2.33
C ILE A 135 -18.16 -1.53 -3.70
N GLU A 136 -18.34 -2.78 -4.20
CA GLU A 136 -19.03 -3.04 -5.46
C GLU A 136 -20.43 -2.43 -5.47
N ARG A 137 -21.24 -2.72 -4.45
CA ARG A 137 -22.59 -2.15 -4.34
C ARG A 137 -22.58 -0.62 -4.30
N HIS A 138 -21.64 -0.04 -3.58
CA HIS A 138 -21.51 1.42 -3.50
C HIS A 138 -21.16 2.04 -4.86
N LEU A 139 -20.17 1.48 -5.56
CA LEU A 139 -19.78 1.97 -6.88
C LEU A 139 -20.90 1.77 -7.91
N GLU A 140 -21.61 0.64 -7.88
CA GLU A 140 -22.74 0.36 -8.76
C GLU A 140 -23.88 1.36 -8.57
N ALA A 141 -24.14 1.74 -7.31
CA ALA A 141 -25.19 2.70 -6.98
C ALA A 141 -24.82 4.17 -7.29
N THR A 142 -23.53 4.48 -7.44
CA THR A 142 -23.06 5.88 -7.53
C THR A 142 -22.42 6.24 -8.86
N LEU A 143 -21.44 5.46 -9.31
CA LEU A 143 -20.58 5.82 -10.46
C LEU A 143 -20.59 4.81 -11.61
N LEU A 144 -20.81 3.54 -11.31
CA LEU A 144 -20.63 2.45 -12.27
C LEU A 144 -21.91 1.61 -12.38
N PRO A 145 -23.04 2.17 -12.90
CA PRO A 145 -24.30 1.44 -12.98
C PRO A 145 -24.17 0.16 -13.78
N GLY A 146 -24.70 -0.96 -13.25
CA GLY A 146 -24.58 -2.30 -13.84
C GLY A 146 -23.18 -2.91 -13.74
N LEU A 147 -22.38 -2.47 -12.74
CA LEU A 147 -21.01 -2.92 -12.53
C LEU A 147 -20.91 -4.43 -12.35
N ARG A 148 -21.75 -5.01 -11.50
CA ARG A 148 -21.73 -6.44 -11.20
C ARG A 148 -21.77 -7.31 -12.45
N ASP A 149 -22.67 -6.99 -13.37
CA ASP A 149 -22.84 -7.75 -14.62
C ASP A 149 -21.75 -7.45 -15.65
N ALA A 150 -21.07 -6.31 -15.51
CA ALA A 150 -20.02 -5.87 -16.40
C ALA A 150 -18.64 -6.45 -16.07
N ILE A 151 -18.38 -6.87 -14.84
CA ILE A 151 -17.07 -7.39 -14.40
C ILE A 151 -16.74 -8.68 -15.14
N VAL A 152 -15.55 -8.75 -15.75
CA VAL A 152 -15.01 -9.94 -16.43
C VAL A 152 -13.79 -10.52 -15.74
N THR A 153 -13.09 -9.72 -14.94
CA THR A 153 -11.95 -10.15 -14.13
C THR A 153 -11.87 -9.34 -12.86
N SER A 154 -11.40 -9.95 -11.79
CA SER A 154 -11.35 -9.31 -10.47
C SER A 154 -10.21 -9.88 -9.63
N ARG A 155 -9.48 -9.01 -8.94
CA ARG A 155 -8.44 -9.38 -7.99
C ARG A 155 -8.41 -8.41 -6.81
N VAL A 156 -8.28 -8.97 -5.61
CA VAL A 156 -8.15 -8.20 -4.37
C VAL A 156 -6.73 -8.33 -3.82
N MET A 157 -6.23 -7.24 -3.24
CA MET A 157 -5.09 -7.23 -2.33
C MET A 157 -5.55 -6.68 -0.99
N THR A 158 -5.17 -7.36 0.07
CA THR A 158 -5.48 -7.03 1.47
C THR A 158 -4.20 -6.65 2.22
N PRO A 159 -4.28 -6.19 3.47
CA PRO A 159 -3.09 -6.02 4.33
C PRO A 159 -2.20 -7.25 4.45
N LEU A 160 -2.75 -8.47 4.28
CA LEU A 160 -1.96 -9.70 4.24
C LEU A 160 -1.03 -9.74 3.02
N ASP A 161 -1.51 -9.31 1.86
CA ASP A 161 -0.68 -9.25 0.64
C ASP A 161 0.44 -8.22 0.77
N PHE A 162 0.18 -7.08 1.42
CA PHE A 162 1.22 -6.08 1.71
C PHE A 162 2.31 -6.66 2.61
N ARG A 163 1.95 -7.44 3.64
CA ARG A 163 2.92 -8.13 4.49
C ARG A 163 3.66 -9.23 3.74
N ASP A 164 2.95 -10.13 3.08
CA ASP A 164 3.50 -11.39 2.60
C ASP A 164 4.18 -11.27 1.24
N ARG A 165 3.70 -10.38 0.37
CA ARG A 165 4.22 -10.20 -0.99
C ARG A 165 5.09 -8.97 -1.14
N LEU A 166 4.77 -7.88 -0.44
CA LEU A 166 5.53 -6.63 -0.49
C LEU A 166 6.46 -6.46 0.71
N LEU A 167 6.43 -7.42 1.65
CA LEU A 167 7.31 -7.47 2.82
C LEU A 167 7.19 -6.22 3.72
N SER A 168 6.04 -5.57 3.69
CA SER A 168 5.78 -4.39 4.51
C SER A 168 5.43 -4.78 5.94
N PRO A 169 6.13 -4.25 6.95
CA PRO A 169 5.81 -4.52 8.35
C PRO A 169 4.36 -4.20 8.67
N ASN A 170 3.69 -5.10 9.40
CA ASN A 170 2.28 -5.01 9.76
C ASN A 170 1.31 -4.85 8.57
N GLY A 171 1.78 -5.12 7.35
CA GLY A 171 0.99 -4.91 6.15
C GLY A 171 0.71 -3.43 5.84
N ALA A 172 1.54 -2.51 6.33
CA ALA A 172 1.41 -1.08 6.07
C ALA A 172 1.63 -0.76 4.59
N ALA A 173 0.82 0.13 4.01
CA ALA A 173 0.92 0.44 2.59
C ALA A 173 2.00 1.50 2.27
N PHE A 174 2.35 2.35 3.23
CA PHE A 174 3.23 3.51 3.04
C PHE A 174 4.39 3.55 4.06
N SER A 175 4.85 2.38 4.52
CA SER A 175 5.91 2.27 5.52
C SER A 175 5.54 2.99 6.83
N PHE A 176 6.35 3.95 7.29
CA PHE A 176 6.11 4.65 8.55
C PHE A 176 4.93 5.62 8.47
N GLU A 177 4.20 5.73 9.59
CA GLU A 177 3.15 6.75 9.75
C GLU A 177 3.75 8.16 9.65
N PRO A 178 3.09 9.12 8.94
CA PRO A 178 3.60 10.47 8.74
C PRO A 178 3.40 11.38 9.96
N VAL A 179 3.83 10.93 11.14
CA VAL A 179 3.90 11.75 12.35
C VAL A 179 5.19 12.57 12.36
N LEU A 180 5.20 13.71 13.05
CA LEU A 180 6.34 14.64 13.07
C LEU A 180 7.66 13.95 13.43
N THR A 181 7.64 13.04 14.42
CA THR A 181 8.84 12.32 14.88
C THR A 181 9.36 11.25 13.91
N GLN A 182 8.64 10.96 12.85
CA GLN A 182 8.98 9.97 11.82
C GLN A 182 8.96 10.51 10.40
N SER A 183 8.64 11.81 10.24
CA SER A 183 8.51 12.46 8.93
C SER A 183 9.68 13.38 8.63
N ALA A 184 9.82 13.76 7.40
CA ALA A 184 10.85 14.70 6.91
C ALA A 184 12.24 14.34 7.43
N TRP A 185 12.86 15.19 8.24
CA TRP A 185 14.20 15.00 8.79
C TRP A 185 14.34 13.78 9.71
N PHE A 186 13.28 13.35 10.37
CA PHE A 186 13.30 12.25 11.35
C PHE A 186 13.08 10.87 10.73
N ARG A 187 12.67 10.79 9.45
CA ARG A 187 12.50 9.53 8.74
C ARG A 187 13.86 8.86 8.41
N PRO A 188 13.89 7.56 8.07
CA PRO A 188 15.09 6.94 7.49
C PRO A 188 15.50 7.71 6.24
N HIS A 189 16.73 8.18 6.21
CA HIS A 189 17.24 8.89 5.03
C HIS A 189 17.54 7.89 3.91
N ASN A 190 17.25 8.27 2.68
CA ASN A 190 17.55 7.47 1.49
C ASN A 190 19.07 7.34 1.28
N ARG A 191 19.84 8.31 1.81
CA ARG A 191 21.29 8.30 1.84
C ARG A 191 21.70 8.76 3.25
N SER A 192 22.47 7.93 3.96
CA SER A 192 23.02 8.31 5.24
C SER A 192 24.53 8.20 5.20
N GLU A 193 25.23 9.15 5.82
CA GLU A 193 26.69 9.06 6.01
C GLU A 193 27.10 7.79 6.73
N GLU A 194 26.22 7.25 7.56
CA GLU A 194 26.41 5.98 8.25
C GLU A 194 26.45 4.80 7.27
N LEU A 195 25.56 4.81 6.27
CA LEU A 195 25.50 3.80 5.22
C LEU A 195 26.67 3.95 4.25
N ASP A 196 26.94 5.18 3.80
CA ASP A 196 28.08 5.50 2.92
C ASP A 196 29.41 5.12 3.60
N GLY A 197 29.57 5.44 4.88
CA GLY A 197 30.75 5.08 5.66
C GLY A 197 30.88 3.58 5.91
N TRP A 198 29.79 2.84 6.03
CA TRP A 198 29.81 1.40 6.14
C TRP A 198 30.17 0.74 4.79
N ILE A 199 29.54 1.16 3.70
CA ILE A 199 29.84 0.68 2.34
C ILE A 199 31.30 0.95 2.02
N ALA A 200 31.80 2.14 2.25
CA ALA A 200 33.20 2.50 1.98
C ALA A 200 34.22 1.64 2.74
N ARG A 201 33.88 1.20 3.97
CA ARG A 201 34.77 0.36 4.80
C ARG A 201 34.71 -1.12 4.45
N HIS A 202 33.56 -1.62 3.96
CA HIS A 202 33.30 -3.05 3.81
C HIS A 202 33.23 -3.51 2.34
N ALA A 203 33.03 -2.59 1.40
CA ALA A 203 33.04 -2.91 -0.04
C ALA A 203 34.40 -3.48 -0.52
N LYS A 204 35.50 -3.07 0.12
CA LYS A 204 36.86 -3.59 -0.18
C LYS A 204 37.08 -5.05 0.19
N GLY A 205 36.20 -5.65 0.97
CA GLY A 205 36.28 -7.05 1.38
C GLY A 205 35.32 -7.97 0.62
N TRP A 206 34.68 -7.48 -0.44
CA TRP A 206 33.67 -8.20 -1.23
C TRP A 206 34.18 -8.55 -2.65
N THR A 207 35.48 -8.39 -2.89
CA THR A 207 36.17 -8.86 -4.11
C THR A 207 36.52 -10.31 -4.03
#